data_6d059e7dbb1f2f63f706e8cbc89ff212
#
_entry.id   6d059e7dbb1f2f63f706e8cbc89ff212
#
_cell.length_a   1.000
_cell.length_b   1.000
_cell.length_c   1.000
_cell.angle_alpha   90.00
_cell.angle_beta   90.00
_cell.angle_gamma   90.00
#
_symmetry.space_group_name_H-M   'P 1'
#
loop_
_entity.id
_entity.type
_entity.pdbx_description
1 polymer ?
#
loop_
_entity_poly.entity_id
_entity_poly.type
_entity_poly.pdbx_seq_one_letter_code
_entity_poly.pdbx_strand_id
1 'polypeptide(L)'
;MLGISEAAEAIGFRTQGVRITVEELEKECPLPCILHWNQNHFVVCYKIKKGKFYIADPAAGFITYTREEFKRCWVSTKVDGQDTGTALLLEPGPEFYGMEDEGRDRKRNLGFFFRYISPYRREMVQLVLGMLTASILQLILPFLTQSLVDTGIRDNNLSFITLILISQLVIFIAKLSVDFIRSWILLHVNTRINIALISDFLAKLMRLPLHFFDTKMVGDIMQRIGDHDRVEAFMTGTSINTLFSFVNFIVFGFVLAYYDWTILGLFLAGNGLYVAWVLAFMRWRRELDVKRFSQAAGEQSNLFQLITGMQEIKLNNCETKMRWKWERIQVKLFKIGIKGLALQQYQQLGAVFFNQTTNILISFIAARAVVQGDMTLGMMMSVTYIVGQLSSPIEQLIDFSRSLQDAKISLERLGEIQEGGRGTGRRDKAECSSR
;
A
#
# COMPACT_ATOMS: atom_id res chain seq x y z
N MET A 1 -23.65 -2.34 26.67
CA MET A 1 -23.51 -0.98 27.23
C MET A 1 -22.47 -0.92 28.34
N LEU A 2 -22.55 -1.74 29.42
CA LEU A 2 -21.61 -1.67 30.53
C LEU A 2 -20.14 -1.76 30.10
N GLY A 3 -19.76 -2.76 29.33
CA GLY A 3 -18.37 -2.90 28.86
C GLY A 3 -17.89 -1.75 27.96
N ILE A 4 -18.79 -1.06 27.23
CA ILE A 4 -18.45 0.16 26.48
C ILE A 4 -18.25 1.34 27.43
N SER A 5 -19.05 1.42 28.49
CA SER A 5 -18.93 2.41 29.55
C SER A 5 -17.57 2.28 30.25
N GLU A 6 -17.23 1.08 30.72
CA GLU A 6 -15.96 0.79 31.38
C GLU A 6 -14.74 1.08 30.45
N ALA A 7 -14.85 0.73 29.20
CA ALA A 7 -13.80 1.03 28.24
C ALA A 7 -13.64 2.55 27.99
N ALA A 8 -14.74 3.29 27.95
CA ALA A 8 -14.72 4.75 27.78
C ALA A 8 -14.16 5.44 29.05
N GLU A 9 -14.49 4.94 30.24
CA GLU A 9 -13.93 5.46 31.50
C GLU A 9 -12.42 5.18 31.60
N ALA A 10 -11.97 4.04 31.12
CA ALA A 10 -10.55 3.70 31.10
C ALA A 10 -9.69 4.65 30.22
N ILE A 11 -10.31 5.34 29.26
CA ILE A 11 -9.69 6.38 28.43
C ILE A 11 -10.06 7.81 28.84
N GLY A 12 -10.54 7.98 30.09
CA GLY A 12 -10.74 9.29 30.69
C GLY A 12 -12.07 9.99 30.37
N PHE A 13 -13.06 9.28 29.77
CA PHE A 13 -14.42 9.79 29.66
C PHE A 13 -15.20 9.55 30.95
N ARG A 14 -16.14 10.43 31.24
CA ARG A 14 -17.24 10.17 32.15
C ARG A 14 -18.41 9.63 31.36
N THR A 15 -19.01 8.54 31.83
CA THR A 15 -20.07 7.88 31.09
C THR A 15 -21.34 7.81 31.89
N GLN A 16 -22.49 7.96 31.23
CA GLN A 16 -23.80 7.79 31.83
C GLN A 16 -24.74 7.06 30.87
N GLY A 17 -25.16 5.85 31.26
CA GLY A 17 -26.20 5.10 30.56
C GLY A 17 -27.59 5.63 30.91
N VAL A 18 -28.35 6.09 29.91
CA VAL A 18 -29.68 6.69 30.11
C VAL A 18 -30.72 6.02 29.20
N ARG A 19 -31.97 6.02 29.68
CA ARG A 19 -33.14 5.70 28.85
C ARG A 19 -33.91 7.00 28.64
N ILE A 20 -34.05 7.41 27.42
CA ILE A 20 -34.60 8.73 27.08
C ILE A 20 -35.50 8.64 25.85
N THR A 21 -36.33 9.66 25.66
CA THR A 21 -37.18 9.84 24.47
C THR A 21 -36.38 10.46 23.33
N VAL A 22 -36.96 10.43 22.12
CA VAL A 22 -36.32 11.08 20.96
C VAL A 22 -36.25 12.61 21.13
N GLU A 23 -37.21 13.19 21.81
CA GLU A 23 -37.30 14.63 22.13
C GLU A 23 -36.16 15.05 23.10
N GLU A 24 -35.90 14.28 24.12
CA GLU A 24 -34.84 14.51 25.10
C GLU A 24 -33.48 14.33 24.43
N LEU A 25 -33.32 13.30 23.57
CA LEU A 25 -32.08 13.10 22.80
C LEU A 25 -31.77 14.30 21.89
N GLU A 26 -32.83 14.91 21.28
CA GLU A 26 -32.65 16.03 20.35
C GLU A 26 -32.32 17.34 21.06
N LYS A 27 -32.85 17.57 22.28
CA LYS A 27 -32.78 18.86 22.97
C LYS A 27 -31.76 18.93 24.10
N GLU A 28 -31.56 17.83 24.82
CA GLU A 28 -30.88 17.86 26.13
C GLU A 28 -29.60 17.02 26.15
N CYS A 29 -29.42 16.11 25.20
CA CYS A 29 -28.27 15.20 25.27
C CYS A 29 -27.01 15.76 24.61
N PRO A 30 -25.85 15.61 25.27
CA PRO A 30 -24.57 15.92 24.67
C PRO A 30 -24.27 14.98 23.50
N LEU A 31 -23.78 15.55 22.40
CA LEU A 31 -23.34 14.80 21.24
C LEU A 31 -21.80 14.94 21.08
N PRO A 32 -21.11 13.88 20.70
CA PRO A 32 -21.60 12.56 20.26
C PRO A 32 -22.02 11.63 21.41
N CYS A 33 -23.01 10.76 21.15
CA CYS A 33 -23.43 9.72 22.09
C CYS A 33 -23.53 8.35 21.40
N ILE A 34 -23.40 7.26 22.17
CA ILE A 34 -23.52 5.89 21.66
C ILE A 34 -24.94 5.39 21.88
N LEU A 35 -25.57 4.89 20.84
CA LEU A 35 -26.95 4.41 20.87
C LEU A 35 -27.00 2.89 20.72
N HIS A 36 -27.90 2.23 21.44
CA HIS A 36 -28.21 0.83 21.26
C HIS A 36 -29.21 0.67 20.09
N TRP A 37 -28.74 0.13 19.00
CA TRP A 37 -29.43 0.13 17.71
C TRP A 37 -29.99 -1.25 17.39
N ASN A 38 -31.23 -1.33 16.94
CA ASN A 38 -31.91 -2.57 16.60
C ASN A 38 -31.77 -3.68 17.67
N GLN A 39 -31.53 -3.32 18.93
CA GLN A 39 -31.35 -4.21 20.10
C GLN A 39 -30.16 -5.19 20.02
N ASN A 40 -29.34 -5.11 19.01
CA ASN A 40 -28.20 -6.01 18.78
C ASN A 40 -26.91 -5.32 18.29
N HIS A 41 -26.95 -3.99 18.12
CA HIS A 41 -25.85 -3.23 17.52
C HIS A 41 -25.64 -1.90 18.25
N PHE A 42 -24.44 -1.32 18.11
CA PHE A 42 -24.11 -0.01 18.68
C PHE A 42 -23.67 0.93 17.57
N VAL A 43 -24.22 2.14 17.58
CA VAL A 43 -23.91 3.21 16.62
C VAL A 43 -23.64 4.51 17.35
N VAL A 44 -22.95 5.45 16.71
CA VAL A 44 -22.67 6.76 17.26
C VAL A 44 -23.55 7.80 16.61
N CYS A 45 -24.38 8.51 17.39
CA CYS A 45 -25.06 9.72 16.94
C CYS A 45 -24.12 10.90 17.17
N TYR A 46 -23.60 11.48 16.07
CA TYR A 46 -22.61 12.56 16.19
C TYR A 46 -23.17 13.94 15.91
N LYS A 47 -24.38 14.04 15.34
CA LYS A 47 -25.02 15.31 15.00
C LYS A 47 -26.51 15.13 14.79
N ILE A 48 -27.29 16.11 15.26
CA ILE A 48 -28.73 16.23 14.98
C ILE A 48 -28.95 17.64 14.38
N LYS A 49 -29.59 17.74 13.22
CA LYS A 49 -29.89 19.03 12.59
C LYS A 49 -31.17 18.96 11.76
N LYS A 50 -32.10 19.89 11.99
CA LYS A 50 -33.36 20.01 11.27
C LYS A 50 -34.18 18.71 11.23
N GLY A 51 -34.30 18.00 12.36
CA GLY A 51 -35.03 16.74 12.47
C GLY A 51 -34.37 15.55 11.73
N LYS A 52 -33.10 15.68 11.32
CA LYS A 52 -32.30 14.61 10.74
C LYS A 52 -31.22 14.17 11.70
N PHE A 53 -31.06 12.86 11.87
CA PHE A 53 -30.09 12.19 12.75
C PHE A 53 -28.94 11.68 11.93
N TYR A 54 -27.73 12.11 12.24
CA TYR A 54 -26.50 11.74 11.59
C TYR A 54 -25.81 10.68 12.41
N ILE A 55 -25.76 9.46 11.88
CA ILE A 55 -25.29 8.27 12.57
C ILE A 55 -24.01 7.77 11.90
N ALA A 56 -23.01 7.48 12.71
CA ALA A 56 -21.83 6.72 12.29
C ALA A 56 -22.03 5.26 12.75
N ASP A 57 -22.26 4.39 11.78
CA ASP A 57 -22.45 2.96 11.99
C ASP A 57 -21.15 2.21 11.61
N PRO A 58 -20.55 1.47 12.55
CA PRO A 58 -19.33 0.70 12.26
C PRO A 58 -19.48 -0.31 11.11
N ALA A 59 -20.71 -0.81 10.88
CA ALA A 59 -20.99 -1.78 9.81
C ALA A 59 -21.35 -1.15 8.46
N ALA A 60 -21.99 0.03 8.47
CA ALA A 60 -22.59 0.64 7.27
C ALA A 60 -22.02 2.04 6.94
N GLY A 61 -21.15 2.61 7.79
CA GLY A 61 -20.55 3.93 7.62
C GLY A 61 -21.45 5.09 8.08
N PHE A 62 -21.31 6.25 7.44
CA PHE A 62 -22.10 7.44 7.79
C PHE A 62 -23.46 7.43 7.09
N ILE A 63 -24.52 7.40 7.89
CA ILE A 63 -25.91 7.34 7.41
C ILE A 63 -26.72 8.49 8.04
N THR A 64 -27.65 9.04 7.28
CA THR A 64 -28.57 10.06 7.76
C THR A 64 -29.98 9.49 7.78
N TYR A 65 -30.62 9.53 8.93
CA TYR A 65 -31.97 9.05 9.15
C TYR A 65 -32.96 10.22 9.34
N THR A 66 -34.18 10.05 8.82
CA THR A 66 -35.30 10.89 9.20
C THR A 66 -35.77 10.51 10.62
N ARG A 67 -36.57 11.39 11.26
CA ARG A 67 -37.06 11.15 12.63
C ARG A 67 -37.87 9.84 12.75
N GLU A 68 -38.65 9.51 11.74
CA GLU A 68 -39.47 8.29 11.75
C GLU A 68 -38.62 7.02 11.57
N GLU A 69 -37.66 7.05 10.67
CA GLU A 69 -36.71 5.93 10.47
C GLU A 69 -35.84 5.71 11.71
N PHE A 70 -35.33 6.80 12.28
CA PHE A 70 -34.54 6.75 13.51
C PHE A 70 -35.34 6.12 14.66
N LYS A 71 -36.60 6.55 14.85
CA LYS A 71 -37.49 6.04 15.88
C LYS A 71 -37.71 4.53 15.74
N ARG A 72 -37.89 4.02 14.53
CA ARG A 72 -38.07 2.57 14.27
C ARG A 72 -36.85 1.73 14.65
N CYS A 73 -35.65 2.26 14.49
CA CYS A 73 -34.41 1.52 14.74
C CYS A 73 -33.90 1.66 16.18
N TRP A 74 -34.17 2.79 16.84
CA TRP A 74 -33.59 3.09 18.15
C TRP A 74 -34.51 2.79 19.32
N VAL A 75 -35.83 3.01 19.17
CA VAL A 75 -36.80 2.77 20.25
C VAL A 75 -36.81 1.29 20.61
N SER A 76 -36.57 1.00 21.90
CA SER A 76 -36.49 -0.37 22.38
C SER A 76 -37.57 -0.72 23.42
N THR A 77 -38.13 0.27 24.12
CA THR A 77 -39.03 0.06 25.25
C THR A 77 -40.01 1.21 25.43
N LYS A 78 -41.16 0.98 26.01
CA LYS A 78 -42.09 2.01 26.46
C LYS A 78 -41.98 2.16 27.96
N VAL A 79 -41.69 3.37 28.42
CA VAL A 79 -41.70 3.75 29.84
C VAL A 79 -42.75 4.84 30.04
N ASP A 80 -43.66 4.67 30.94
CA ASP A 80 -44.78 5.58 31.22
C ASP A 80 -45.60 5.97 29.99
N GLY A 81 -45.77 5.03 29.04
CA GLY A 81 -46.50 5.25 27.81
C GLY A 81 -45.72 5.99 26.71
N GLN A 82 -44.47 6.40 26.94
CA GLN A 82 -43.60 7.07 26.00
C GLN A 82 -42.57 6.12 25.36
N ASP A 83 -42.32 6.30 24.10
CA ASP A 83 -41.32 5.52 23.33
C ASP A 83 -39.90 5.95 23.71
N THR A 84 -39.15 5.06 24.37
CA THR A 84 -37.78 5.32 24.86
C THR A 84 -36.74 4.42 24.21
N GLY A 85 -35.53 4.93 24.03
CA GLY A 85 -34.36 4.21 23.58
C GLY A 85 -33.20 4.32 24.59
N THR A 86 -32.23 3.44 24.48
CA THR A 86 -31.07 3.43 25.37
C THR A 86 -29.90 4.18 24.70
N ALA A 87 -29.33 5.13 25.42
CA ALA A 87 -28.15 5.89 25.02
C ALA A 87 -27.06 5.84 26.11
N LEU A 88 -25.79 5.85 25.68
CA LEU A 88 -24.65 6.09 26.53
C LEU A 88 -24.10 7.48 26.20
N LEU A 89 -24.26 8.37 27.16
CA LEU A 89 -23.71 9.72 27.08
C LEU A 89 -22.23 9.68 27.45
N LEU A 90 -21.43 10.46 26.75
CA LEU A 90 -19.98 10.52 26.90
C LEU A 90 -19.56 11.96 27.08
N GLU A 91 -18.85 12.24 28.14
CA GLU A 91 -18.29 13.56 28.42
C GLU A 91 -16.79 13.44 28.68
N PRO A 92 -15.93 14.16 27.97
CA PRO A 92 -14.50 14.07 28.19
C PRO A 92 -14.14 14.64 29.58
N GLY A 93 -13.56 13.80 30.41
CA GLY A 93 -13.05 14.20 31.73
C GLY A 93 -11.71 14.93 31.65
N PRO A 94 -11.23 15.53 32.77
CA PRO A 94 -9.89 16.14 32.81
C PRO A 94 -8.77 15.17 32.47
N GLU A 95 -8.93 13.89 32.79
CA GLU A 95 -7.97 12.83 32.50
C GLU A 95 -7.85 12.54 31.01
N PHE A 96 -8.93 12.71 30.23
CA PHE A 96 -8.92 12.58 28.79
C PHE A 96 -7.98 13.59 28.11
N TYR A 97 -7.98 14.83 28.58
CA TYR A 97 -7.10 15.90 28.06
C TYR A 97 -5.67 15.81 28.60
N GLY A 98 -5.48 15.12 29.73
CA GLY A 98 -4.14 14.88 30.31
C GLY A 98 -3.46 13.64 29.77
N MET A 99 -4.17 12.77 29.08
CA MET A 99 -3.56 11.67 28.33
C MET A 99 -2.82 12.26 27.14
N GLU A 100 -1.50 12.38 27.26
CA GLU A 100 -0.65 12.61 26.08
C GLU A 100 -1.00 11.55 25.05
N ASP A 101 -1.25 12.00 23.84
CA ASP A 101 -1.60 11.19 22.68
C ASP A 101 -0.37 10.32 22.31
N GLU A 102 -0.02 9.34 23.17
CA GLU A 102 1.08 8.38 22.93
C GLU A 102 0.89 7.64 21.60
N GLY A 103 -0.30 7.71 20.99
CA GLY A 103 -0.66 7.09 19.74
C GLY A 103 -0.38 7.95 18.50
N ARG A 104 -0.31 9.29 18.60
CA ARG A 104 -0.22 10.16 17.41
C ARG A 104 1.19 10.34 16.85
N ASP A 105 2.24 10.19 17.65
CA ASP A 105 3.61 10.50 17.22
C ASP A 105 4.56 9.32 17.07
N ARG A 106 4.11 8.10 17.29
CA ARG A 106 4.86 6.94 16.79
C ARG A 106 4.52 6.67 15.32
N LYS A 107 4.77 7.64 14.44
CA LYS A 107 5.17 7.34 13.06
C LYS A 107 6.29 6.32 13.20
N ARG A 108 5.93 5.04 13.10
CA ARG A 108 6.95 3.98 13.06
C ARG A 108 7.86 4.31 11.91
N ASN A 109 8.97 4.91 12.27
CA ASN A 109 10.02 5.27 11.34
C ASN A 109 10.41 3.99 10.63
N LEU A 110 10.49 4.04 9.31
CA LEU A 110 11.20 3.06 8.47
C LEU A 110 12.57 2.67 9.07
N GLY A 111 13.06 3.44 10.06
CA GLY A 111 14.25 3.16 10.86
C GLY A 111 14.28 1.80 11.58
N PHE A 112 13.11 1.22 11.91
CA PHE A 112 13.06 -0.15 12.43
C PHE A 112 13.65 -1.16 11.43
N PHE A 113 13.45 -0.94 10.16
CA PHE A 113 13.91 -1.82 9.09
C PHE A 113 15.38 -1.70 8.79
N PHE A 114 15.98 -0.52 9.00
CA PHE A 114 17.44 -0.37 8.87
C PHE A 114 18.20 -1.29 9.83
N ARG A 115 17.58 -1.71 10.93
CA ARG A 115 18.16 -2.71 11.84
C ARG A 115 18.34 -4.07 11.15
N TYR A 116 17.41 -4.50 10.29
CA TYR A 116 17.52 -5.79 9.57
C TYR A 116 18.46 -5.72 8.37
N ILE A 117 18.63 -4.55 7.77
CA ILE A 117 19.57 -4.33 6.66
C ILE A 117 21.00 -4.12 7.17
N SER A 118 21.17 -3.55 8.36
CA SER A 118 22.48 -3.21 8.93
C SER A 118 23.49 -4.35 8.97
N PRO A 119 23.13 -5.62 9.27
CA PRO A 119 24.05 -6.75 9.23
C PRO A 119 24.63 -7.03 7.84
N TYR A 120 23.91 -6.65 6.77
CA TYR A 120 24.25 -6.92 5.36
C TYR A 120 24.90 -5.73 4.66
N ARG A 121 25.63 -4.87 5.39
CA ARG A 121 26.26 -3.66 4.83
C ARG A 121 27.22 -3.96 3.69
N ARG A 122 27.97 -5.06 3.79
CA ARG A 122 28.93 -5.47 2.76
C ARG A 122 28.23 -5.84 1.45
N GLU A 123 27.17 -6.62 1.54
CA GLU A 123 26.32 -7.01 0.42
C GLU A 123 25.62 -5.79 -0.21
N MET A 124 25.17 -4.85 0.63
CA MET A 124 24.58 -3.58 0.16
C MET A 124 25.60 -2.74 -0.63
N VAL A 125 26.84 -2.64 -0.15
CA VAL A 125 27.93 -1.95 -0.88
C VAL A 125 28.22 -2.65 -2.20
N GLN A 126 28.25 -3.97 -2.24
CA GLN A 126 28.46 -4.73 -3.48
C GLN A 126 27.30 -4.50 -4.48
N LEU A 127 26.05 -4.44 -4.00
CA LEU A 127 24.89 -4.09 -4.82
C LEU A 127 25.04 -2.69 -5.42
N VAL A 128 25.39 -1.70 -4.61
CA VAL A 128 25.58 -0.32 -5.09
C VAL A 128 26.73 -0.23 -6.11
N LEU A 129 27.85 -0.90 -5.86
CA LEU A 129 28.96 -0.95 -6.82
C LEU A 129 28.55 -1.63 -8.14
N GLY A 130 27.82 -2.75 -8.06
CA GLY A 130 27.27 -3.41 -9.23
C GLY A 130 26.31 -2.50 -10.02
N MET A 131 25.45 -1.75 -9.32
CA MET A 131 24.56 -0.78 -9.94
C MET A 131 25.31 0.34 -10.67
N LEU A 132 26.33 0.91 -10.04
CA LEU A 132 27.17 1.94 -10.65
C LEU A 132 27.90 1.40 -11.89
N THR A 133 28.47 0.19 -11.79
CA THR A 133 29.11 -0.47 -12.93
C THR A 133 28.13 -0.72 -14.07
N ALA A 134 26.93 -1.21 -13.79
CA ALA A 134 25.90 -1.41 -14.81
C ALA A 134 25.46 -0.09 -15.46
N SER A 135 25.32 0.99 -14.67
CA SER A 135 24.99 2.32 -15.19
C SER A 135 26.08 2.86 -16.12
N ILE A 136 27.35 2.71 -15.77
CA ILE A 136 28.48 3.14 -16.60
C ILE A 136 28.50 2.34 -17.90
N LEU A 137 28.35 1.02 -17.84
CA LEU A 137 28.30 0.19 -19.04
C LEU A 137 27.13 0.57 -19.96
N GLN A 138 25.97 0.86 -19.37
CA GLN A 138 24.78 1.25 -20.11
C GLN A 138 24.92 2.64 -20.74
N LEU A 139 25.66 3.54 -20.10
CA LEU A 139 25.94 4.88 -20.63
C LEU A 139 26.79 4.87 -21.90
N ILE A 140 27.65 3.87 -22.09
CA ILE A 140 28.50 3.76 -23.27
C ILE A 140 27.70 3.41 -24.55
N LEU A 141 26.59 2.69 -24.42
CA LEU A 141 25.83 2.18 -25.56
C LEU A 141 25.26 3.25 -26.49
N PRO A 142 24.68 4.39 -26.01
CA PRO A 142 24.25 5.47 -26.92
C PRO A 142 25.39 6.04 -27.77
N PHE A 143 26.55 6.25 -27.16
CA PHE A 143 27.73 6.80 -27.89
C PHE A 143 28.28 5.82 -28.93
N LEU A 144 28.26 4.51 -28.62
CA LEU A 144 28.61 3.49 -29.61
C LEU A 144 27.62 3.46 -30.77
N THR A 145 26.32 3.62 -30.46
CA THR A 145 25.29 3.70 -31.53
C THR A 145 25.44 4.93 -32.38
N GLN A 146 25.78 6.07 -31.80
CA GLN A 146 26.10 7.29 -32.51
C GLN A 146 27.32 7.07 -33.44
N SER A 147 28.43 6.58 -32.91
CA SER A 147 29.66 6.34 -33.68
C SER A 147 29.48 5.33 -34.78
N LEU A 148 28.62 4.30 -34.57
CA LEU A 148 28.26 3.33 -35.61
C LEU A 148 27.68 4.03 -36.84
N VAL A 149 26.76 4.99 -36.63
CA VAL A 149 26.06 5.67 -37.71
C VAL A 149 26.92 6.78 -38.32
N ASP A 150 27.48 7.64 -37.48
CA ASP A 150 28.19 8.86 -37.93
C ASP A 150 29.55 8.58 -38.58
N THR A 151 30.26 7.53 -38.09
CA THR A 151 31.57 7.16 -38.63
C THR A 151 31.53 5.85 -39.42
N GLY A 152 30.87 4.82 -38.86
CA GLY A 152 30.85 3.49 -39.50
C GLY A 152 30.10 3.48 -40.83
N ILE A 153 28.85 3.94 -40.80
CA ILE A 153 27.98 3.91 -41.98
C ILE A 153 28.34 5.05 -42.96
N ARG A 154 28.52 6.27 -42.44
CA ARG A 154 28.81 7.45 -43.27
C ARG A 154 30.10 7.28 -44.07
N ASP A 155 31.15 6.74 -43.44
CA ASP A 155 32.48 6.57 -44.07
C ASP A 155 32.64 5.20 -44.75
N ASN A 156 31.57 4.38 -44.80
CA ASN A 156 31.56 3.02 -45.38
C ASN A 156 32.68 2.11 -44.81
N ASN A 157 33.01 2.26 -43.53
CA ASN A 157 34.10 1.53 -42.89
C ASN A 157 33.62 0.25 -42.18
N LEU A 158 33.61 -0.87 -42.90
CA LEU A 158 33.17 -2.17 -42.37
C LEU A 158 34.01 -2.65 -41.18
N SER A 159 35.32 -2.37 -41.18
CA SER A 159 36.19 -2.76 -40.05
C SER A 159 35.80 -2.04 -38.75
N PHE A 160 35.46 -0.76 -38.84
CA PHE A 160 34.99 0.03 -37.72
C PHE A 160 33.61 -0.44 -37.23
N ILE A 161 32.69 -0.76 -38.14
CA ILE A 161 31.38 -1.34 -37.80
C ILE A 161 31.54 -2.64 -37.04
N THR A 162 32.44 -3.54 -37.52
CA THR A 162 32.72 -4.81 -36.84
C THR A 162 33.30 -4.60 -35.45
N LEU A 163 34.20 -3.64 -35.27
CA LEU A 163 34.76 -3.29 -33.97
C LEU A 163 33.71 -2.80 -33.00
N ILE A 164 32.79 -1.94 -33.46
CA ILE A 164 31.65 -1.47 -32.59
C ILE A 164 30.72 -2.61 -32.23
N LEU A 165 30.40 -3.52 -33.18
CA LEU A 165 29.57 -4.70 -32.90
C LEU A 165 30.19 -5.56 -31.78
N ILE A 166 31.49 -5.84 -31.90
CA ILE A 166 32.20 -6.62 -30.87
C ILE A 166 32.16 -5.87 -29.52
N SER A 167 32.40 -4.55 -29.53
CA SER A 167 32.36 -3.71 -28.34
C SER A 167 30.97 -3.74 -27.68
N GLN A 168 29.90 -3.59 -28.45
CA GLN A 168 28.53 -3.69 -27.94
C GLN A 168 28.24 -5.07 -27.36
N LEU A 169 28.68 -6.14 -27.99
CA LEU A 169 28.51 -7.52 -27.51
C LEU A 169 29.27 -7.76 -26.21
N VAL A 170 30.50 -7.28 -26.08
CA VAL A 170 31.28 -7.35 -24.84
C VAL A 170 30.60 -6.58 -23.72
N ILE A 171 30.12 -5.37 -23.97
CA ILE A 171 29.39 -4.57 -22.96
C ILE A 171 28.08 -5.25 -22.57
N PHE A 172 27.36 -5.83 -23.53
CA PHE A 172 26.12 -6.59 -23.24
C PHE A 172 26.41 -7.78 -22.33
N ILE A 173 27.43 -8.59 -22.62
CA ILE A 173 27.81 -9.73 -21.78
C ILE A 173 28.27 -9.26 -20.39
N ALA A 174 29.06 -8.19 -20.32
CA ALA A 174 29.51 -7.62 -19.06
C ALA A 174 28.33 -7.14 -18.22
N LYS A 175 27.37 -6.43 -18.82
CA LYS A 175 26.13 -6.00 -18.14
C LYS A 175 25.32 -7.19 -17.66
N LEU A 176 25.13 -8.22 -18.50
CA LEU A 176 24.39 -9.43 -18.13
C LEU A 176 25.04 -10.12 -16.92
N SER A 177 26.36 -10.19 -16.88
CA SER A 177 27.11 -10.77 -15.75
C SER A 177 26.92 -9.97 -14.47
N VAL A 178 26.99 -8.64 -14.56
CA VAL A 178 26.75 -7.77 -13.40
C VAL A 178 25.31 -7.90 -12.89
N ASP A 179 24.32 -7.92 -13.80
CA ASP A 179 22.91 -8.09 -13.44
C ASP A 179 22.64 -9.47 -12.82
N PHE A 180 23.31 -10.53 -13.30
CA PHE A 180 23.22 -11.86 -12.71
C PHE A 180 23.79 -11.90 -11.28
N ILE A 181 24.98 -11.36 -11.07
CA ILE A 181 25.61 -11.29 -9.74
C ILE A 181 24.74 -10.47 -8.79
N ARG A 182 24.23 -9.32 -9.25
CA ARG A 182 23.32 -8.47 -8.48
C ARG A 182 22.06 -9.22 -8.05
N SER A 183 21.42 -9.94 -8.97
CA SER A 183 20.20 -10.70 -8.69
C SER A 183 20.46 -11.82 -7.66
N TRP A 184 21.62 -12.46 -7.72
CA TRP A 184 22.01 -13.49 -6.78
C TRP A 184 22.26 -12.95 -5.36
N ILE A 185 22.98 -11.82 -5.25
CA ILE A 185 23.18 -11.12 -3.97
C ILE A 185 21.85 -10.69 -3.38
N LEU A 186 20.98 -10.09 -4.21
CA LEU A 186 19.67 -9.63 -3.78
C LEU A 186 18.81 -10.77 -3.25
N LEU A 187 18.74 -11.90 -3.96
CA LEU A 187 18.02 -13.09 -3.53
C LEU A 187 18.52 -13.58 -2.16
N HIS A 188 19.85 -13.64 -1.97
CA HIS A 188 20.44 -14.09 -0.73
C HIS A 188 20.08 -13.18 0.46
N VAL A 189 20.17 -11.86 0.26
CA VAL A 189 19.83 -10.87 1.28
C VAL A 189 18.35 -10.91 1.60
N ASN A 190 17.47 -10.96 0.57
CA ASN A 190 16.02 -11.02 0.73
C ASN A 190 15.60 -12.23 1.56
N THR A 191 16.08 -13.43 1.19
CA THR A 191 15.70 -14.65 1.89
C THR A 191 16.11 -14.60 3.37
N ARG A 192 17.29 -14.08 3.70
CA ARG A 192 17.75 -13.97 5.09
C ARG A 192 16.95 -12.94 5.88
N ILE A 193 16.64 -11.80 5.29
CA ILE A 193 15.79 -10.77 5.93
C ILE A 193 14.40 -11.32 6.17
N ASN A 194 13.81 -12.04 5.21
CA ASN A 194 12.49 -12.63 5.35
C ASN A 194 12.44 -13.66 6.50
N ILE A 195 13.39 -14.57 6.53
CA ILE A 195 13.48 -15.55 7.62
C ILE A 195 13.59 -14.86 8.98
N ALA A 196 14.41 -13.81 9.10
CA ALA A 196 14.57 -13.07 10.35
C ALA A 196 13.26 -12.35 10.76
N LEU A 197 12.58 -11.70 9.80
CA LEU A 197 11.32 -11.00 10.04
C LEU A 197 10.20 -11.95 10.48
N ILE A 198 10.04 -13.08 9.78
CA ILE A 198 9.01 -14.07 10.12
C ILE A 198 9.32 -14.74 11.46
N SER A 199 10.58 -15.09 11.71
CA SER A 199 11.01 -15.67 12.99
C SER A 199 10.74 -14.73 14.16
N ASP A 200 11.09 -13.46 14.05
CA ASP A 200 10.81 -12.45 15.07
C ASP A 200 9.32 -12.23 15.29
N PHE A 201 8.53 -12.27 14.21
CA PHE A 201 7.08 -12.19 14.29
C PHE A 201 6.49 -13.38 15.04
N LEU A 202 6.87 -14.62 14.68
CA LEU A 202 6.39 -15.83 15.34
C LEU A 202 6.82 -15.88 16.81
N ALA A 203 8.06 -15.49 17.13
CA ALA A 203 8.52 -15.41 18.51
C ALA A 203 7.70 -14.42 19.35
N LYS A 204 7.26 -13.30 18.77
CA LYS A 204 6.38 -12.34 19.42
C LYS A 204 4.96 -12.88 19.54
N LEU A 205 4.43 -13.49 18.48
CA LEU A 205 3.09 -14.08 18.46
C LEU A 205 2.96 -15.13 19.58
N MET A 206 3.95 -16.00 19.76
CA MET A 206 3.95 -17.04 20.82
C MET A 206 3.99 -16.48 22.25
N ARG A 207 4.37 -15.20 22.42
CA ARG A 207 4.38 -14.52 23.73
C ARG A 207 3.08 -13.79 24.06
N LEU A 208 2.12 -13.76 23.13
CA LEU A 208 0.84 -13.13 23.36
C LEU A 208 -0.05 -13.98 24.29
N PRO A 209 -0.91 -13.35 25.12
CA PRO A 209 -1.83 -14.07 26.00
C PRO A 209 -2.89 -14.82 25.20
N LEU A 210 -3.45 -15.91 25.79
CA LEU A 210 -4.48 -16.74 25.15
C LEU A 210 -5.70 -15.93 24.68
N HIS A 211 -6.10 -14.93 25.46
CA HIS A 211 -7.24 -14.06 25.11
C HIS A 211 -7.09 -13.38 23.73
N PHE A 212 -5.87 -13.13 23.26
CA PHE A 212 -5.63 -12.60 21.92
C PHE A 212 -6.09 -13.58 20.84
N PHE A 213 -5.84 -14.88 21.02
CA PHE A 213 -6.21 -15.92 20.07
C PHE A 213 -7.72 -16.21 20.07
N ASP A 214 -8.40 -16.00 21.20
CA ASP A 214 -9.85 -16.14 21.33
C ASP A 214 -10.60 -15.04 20.56
N THR A 215 -10.00 -13.85 20.46
CA THR A 215 -10.64 -12.68 19.84
C THR A 215 -10.29 -12.49 18.35
N LYS A 216 -9.21 -13.08 17.87
CA LYS A 216 -8.73 -12.91 16.49
C LYS A 216 -8.97 -14.16 15.65
N MET A 217 -9.42 -13.97 14.41
CA MET A 217 -9.58 -15.07 13.47
C MET A 217 -8.22 -15.56 12.96
N VAL A 218 -8.07 -16.86 12.80
CA VAL A 218 -6.83 -17.48 12.25
C VAL A 218 -6.46 -16.88 10.88
N GLY A 219 -7.46 -16.60 10.04
CA GLY A 219 -7.25 -15.97 8.74
C GLY A 219 -6.61 -14.57 8.82
N ASP A 220 -6.92 -13.78 9.88
CA ASP A 220 -6.30 -12.48 10.12
C ASP A 220 -4.81 -12.64 10.46
N ILE A 221 -4.46 -13.64 11.26
CA ILE A 221 -3.06 -13.94 11.61
C ILE A 221 -2.28 -14.42 10.38
N MET A 222 -2.86 -15.31 9.58
CA MET A 222 -2.24 -15.80 8.34
C MET A 222 -2.02 -14.67 7.34
N GLN A 223 -2.96 -13.74 7.23
CA GLN A 223 -2.83 -12.60 6.34
C GLN A 223 -1.72 -11.63 6.80
N ARG A 224 -1.51 -11.50 8.11
CA ARG A 224 -0.41 -10.70 8.67
C ARG A 224 0.95 -11.32 8.39
N ILE A 225 1.04 -12.65 8.28
CA ILE A 225 2.25 -13.32 7.79
C ILE A 225 2.53 -12.89 6.34
N GLY A 226 1.50 -12.89 5.47
CA GLY A 226 1.63 -12.38 4.10
C GLY A 226 1.95 -10.88 3.99
N ASP A 227 1.62 -10.07 5.01
CA ASP A 227 2.02 -8.67 5.07
C ASP A 227 3.53 -8.50 5.27
N HIS A 228 4.22 -9.46 5.89
CA HIS A 228 5.70 -9.46 5.96
C HIS A 228 6.35 -9.57 4.59
N ASP A 229 5.80 -10.40 3.69
CA ASP A 229 6.32 -10.55 2.33
C ASP A 229 6.23 -9.24 1.54
N ARG A 230 5.16 -8.46 1.74
CA ARG A 230 5.00 -7.14 1.09
C ARG A 230 6.02 -6.13 1.60
N VAL A 231 6.24 -6.12 2.91
CA VAL A 231 7.21 -5.22 3.54
C VAL A 231 8.62 -5.60 3.10
N GLU A 232 8.96 -6.88 3.07
CA GLU A 232 10.24 -7.38 2.57
C GLU A 232 10.47 -6.99 1.11
N ALA A 233 9.50 -7.29 0.23
CA ALA A 233 9.58 -6.95 -1.20
C ALA A 233 9.80 -5.45 -1.43
N PHE A 234 9.15 -4.60 -0.62
CA PHE A 234 9.37 -3.16 -0.65
C PHE A 234 10.79 -2.79 -0.22
N MET A 235 11.26 -3.34 0.90
CA MET A 235 12.53 -2.93 1.50
C MET A 235 13.74 -3.33 0.67
N THR A 236 13.70 -4.52 0.10
CA THR A 236 14.86 -5.15 -0.53
C THR A 236 14.81 -5.05 -2.05
N GLY A 237 13.68 -5.42 -2.67
CA GLY A 237 13.53 -5.42 -4.11
C GLY A 237 13.21 -4.02 -4.66
N THR A 238 12.05 -3.52 -4.29
CA THR A 238 11.49 -2.28 -4.89
C THR A 238 12.34 -1.06 -4.56
N SER A 239 12.76 -0.88 -3.30
CA SER A 239 13.54 0.30 -2.88
C SER A 239 14.91 0.36 -3.53
N ILE A 240 15.61 -0.77 -3.61
CA ILE A 240 16.94 -0.85 -4.21
C ILE A 240 16.87 -0.64 -5.73
N ASN A 241 15.91 -1.28 -6.41
CA ASN A 241 15.73 -1.09 -7.85
C ASN A 241 15.31 0.33 -8.19
N THR A 242 14.48 0.97 -7.37
CA THR A 242 14.08 2.37 -7.56
C THR A 242 15.25 3.33 -7.37
N LEU A 243 16.10 3.08 -6.37
CA LEU A 243 17.31 3.90 -6.18
C LEU A 243 18.21 3.82 -7.42
N PHE A 244 18.41 2.62 -7.96
CA PHE A 244 19.15 2.41 -9.19
C PHE A 244 18.53 3.14 -10.38
N SER A 245 17.21 3.04 -10.53
CA SER A 245 16.48 3.71 -11.61
C SER A 245 16.55 5.22 -11.49
N PHE A 246 16.54 5.76 -10.28
CA PHE A 246 16.71 7.19 -10.03
C PHE A 246 18.12 7.67 -10.44
N VAL A 247 19.15 6.90 -10.11
CA VAL A 247 20.53 7.20 -10.57
C VAL A 247 20.61 7.18 -12.10
N ASN A 248 20.06 6.15 -12.74
CA ASN A 248 20.00 6.07 -14.20
C ASN A 248 19.21 7.23 -14.81
N PHE A 249 18.10 7.60 -14.21
CA PHE A 249 17.30 8.74 -14.66
C PHE A 249 18.09 10.05 -14.66
N ILE A 250 18.85 10.30 -13.58
CA ILE A 250 19.73 11.47 -13.50
C ILE A 250 20.83 11.41 -14.55
N VAL A 251 21.55 10.28 -14.66
CA VAL A 251 22.67 10.12 -15.59
C VAL A 251 22.21 10.30 -17.04
N PHE A 252 21.17 9.58 -17.46
CA PHE A 252 20.64 9.70 -18.82
C PHE A 252 19.96 11.05 -19.08
N GLY A 253 19.37 11.66 -18.04
CA GLY A 253 18.83 13.02 -18.11
C GLY A 253 19.93 14.05 -18.41
N PHE A 254 21.08 13.94 -17.76
CA PHE A 254 22.26 14.80 -18.07
C PHE A 254 22.76 14.57 -19.50
N VAL A 255 22.81 13.32 -19.96
CA VAL A 255 23.23 13.03 -21.34
C VAL A 255 22.23 13.58 -22.34
N LEU A 256 20.94 13.47 -22.07
CA LEU A 256 19.91 14.05 -22.93
C LEU A 256 19.99 15.58 -22.97
N ALA A 257 20.28 16.23 -21.83
CA ALA A 257 20.54 17.68 -21.75
C ALA A 257 21.75 18.09 -22.59
N TYR A 258 22.79 17.26 -22.63
CA TYR A 258 23.99 17.51 -23.47
C TYR A 258 23.66 17.48 -24.97
N TYR A 259 22.74 16.63 -25.40
CA TYR A 259 22.32 16.58 -26.81
C TYR A 259 21.42 17.76 -27.18
N ASP A 260 20.33 18.00 -26.43
CA ASP A 260 19.40 19.10 -26.73
C ASP A 260 18.51 19.41 -25.51
N TRP A 261 18.48 20.68 -25.10
CA TRP A 261 17.64 21.16 -23.99
C TRP A 261 16.14 21.13 -24.32
N THR A 262 15.76 21.28 -25.58
CA THR A 262 14.35 21.25 -26.02
C THR A 262 13.78 19.84 -25.89
N ILE A 263 14.58 18.84 -26.28
CA ILE A 263 14.22 17.43 -26.17
C ILE A 263 14.08 17.04 -24.69
N LEU A 264 15.02 17.48 -23.84
CA LEU A 264 14.92 17.25 -22.39
C LEU A 264 13.65 17.90 -21.82
N GLY A 265 13.36 19.16 -22.18
CA GLY A 265 12.17 19.88 -21.71
C GLY A 265 10.88 19.16 -22.11
N LEU A 266 10.78 18.70 -23.35
CA LEU A 266 9.63 17.93 -23.84
C LEU A 266 9.52 16.58 -23.11
N PHE A 267 10.65 15.89 -22.90
CA PHE A 267 10.68 14.63 -22.16
C PHE A 267 10.17 14.81 -20.71
N LEU A 268 10.65 15.83 -19.99
CA LEU A 268 10.21 16.13 -18.62
C LEU A 268 8.73 16.53 -18.59
N ALA A 269 8.25 17.33 -19.53
CA ALA A 269 6.85 17.75 -19.61
C ALA A 269 5.93 16.54 -19.86
N GLY A 270 6.25 15.71 -20.83
CA GLY A 270 5.46 14.51 -21.18
C GLY A 270 5.42 13.49 -20.04
N ASN A 271 6.57 13.25 -19.41
CA ASN A 271 6.61 12.36 -18.24
C ASN A 271 5.98 12.97 -17.00
N GLY A 272 6.01 14.29 -16.84
CA GLY A 272 5.26 14.99 -15.80
C GLY A 272 3.75 14.77 -15.95
N LEU A 273 3.21 14.87 -17.16
CA LEU A 273 1.80 14.55 -17.46
C LEU A 273 1.48 13.07 -17.20
N TYR A 274 2.36 12.16 -17.60
CA TYR A 274 2.24 10.73 -17.33
C TYR A 274 2.15 10.44 -15.82
N VAL A 275 3.07 10.98 -15.02
CA VAL A 275 3.08 10.82 -13.56
C VAL A 275 1.82 11.44 -12.93
N ALA A 276 1.44 12.65 -13.35
CA ALA A 276 0.22 13.31 -12.86
C ALA A 276 -1.03 12.45 -13.15
N TRP A 277 -1.12 11.87 -14.34
CA TRP A 277 -2.20 10.94 -14.70
C TRP A 277 -2.24 9.73 -13.77
N VAL A 278 -1.11 9.06 -13.56
CA VAL A 278 -1.05 7.89 -12.69
C VAL A 278 -1.43 8.23 -11.25
N LEU A 279 -0.94 9.36 -10.72
CA LEU A 279 -1.24 9.79 -9.36
C LEU A 279 -2.73 10.14 -9.16
N ALA A 280 -3.42 10.62 -10.19
CA ALA A 280 -4.85 10.91 -10.11
C ALA A 280 -5.69 9.67 -9.79
N PHE A 281 -5.26 8.48 -10.23
CA PHE A 281 -5.96 7.23 -9.97
C PHE A 281 -5.62 6.59 -8.62
N MET A 282 -4.57 7.04 -7.92
CA MET A 282 -4.10 6.42 -6.68
C MET A 282 -5.15 6.41 -5.56
N ARG A 283 -6.01 7.45 -5.48
CA ARG A 283 -7.07 7.53 -4.46
C ARG A 283 -8.12 6.44 -4.67
N TRP A 284 -8.62 6.29 -5.89
CA TRP A 284 -9.65 5.28 -6.22
C TRP A 284 -9.12 3.86 -6.07
N ARG A 285 -7.84 3.66 -6.41
CA ARG A 285 -7.17 2.38 -6.19
C ARG A 285 -7.12 2.02 -4.71
N ARG A 286 -6.74 2.96 -3.84
CA ARG A 286 -6.69 2.74 -2.39
C ARG A 286 -8.04 2.27 -1.82
N GLU A 287 -9.14 2.87 -2.24
CA GLU A 287 -10.48 2.48 -1.79
C GLU A 287 -10.83 1.05 -2.22
N LEU A 288 -10.47 0.68 -3.45
CA LEU A 288 -10.70 -0.67 -3.96
C LEU A 288 -9.82 -1.71 -3.26
N ASP A 289 -8.56 -1.37 -2.99
CA ASP A 289 -7.62 -2.25 -2.31
C ASP A 289 -8.07 -2.53 -0.86
N VAL A 290 -8.56 -1.53 -0.13
CA VAL A 290 -9.13 -1.71 1.21
C VAL A 290 -10.35 -2.65 1.17
N LYS A 291 -11.27 -2.46 0.22
CA LYS A 291 -12.45 -3.32 0.06
C LYS A 291 -12.05 -4.74 -0.32
N ARG A 292 -11.10 -4.90 -1.24
CA ARG A 292 -10.57 -6.21 -1.65
C ARG A 292 -9.95 -6.95 -0.48
N PHE A 293 -9.15 -6.24 0.31
CA PHE A 293 -8.48 -6.80 1.48
C PHE A 293 -9.47 -7.36 2.50
N SER A 294 -10.47 -6.56 2.90
CA SER A 294 -11.50 -7.00 3.86
C SER A 294 -12.25 -8.25 3.38
N GLN A 295 -12.60 -8.32 2.09
CA GLN A 295 -13.28 -9.50 1.54
C GLN A 295 -12.36 -10.71 1.40
N ALA A 296 -11.07 -10.51 1.09
CA ALA A 296 -10.09 -11.59 0.98
C ALA A 296 -9.80 -12.22 2.37
N ALA A 297 -9.74 -11.41 3.44
CA ALA A 297 -9.62 -11.94 4.79
C ALA A 297 -10.81 -12.82 5.18
N GLY A 298 -12.03 -12.37 4.84
CA GLY A 298 -13.25 -13.17 5.05
C GLY A 298 -13.28 -14.47 4.25
N GLU A 299 -12.78 -14.44 3.02
CA GLU A 299 -12.66 -15.63 2.16
C GLU A 299 -11.69 -16.65 2.75
N GLN A 300 -10.50 -16.21 3.12
CA GLN A 300 -9.46 -17.07 3.69
C GLN A 300 -9.91 -17.70 5.02
N SER A 301 -10.58 -16.92 5.88
CA SER A 301 -11.16 -17.44 7.11
C SER A 301 -12.26 -18.47 6.85
N ASN A 302 -13.12 -18.23 5.86
CA ASN A 302 -14.17 -19.17 5.49
C ASN A 302 -13.60 -20.47 4.92
N LEU A 303 -12.60 -20.39 4.07
CA LEU A 303 -11.90 -21.55 3.50
C LEU A 303 -11.22 -22.38 4.58
N PHE A 304 -10.57 -21.73 5.55
CA PHE A 304 -9.97 -22.40 6.70
C PHE A 304 -11.04 -23.14 7.53
N GLN A 305 -12.17 -22.48 7.82
CA GLN A 305 -13.30 -23.12 8.54
C GLN A 305 -13.88 -24.31 7.78
N LEU A 306 -13.98 -24.22 6.44
CA LEU A 306 -14.46 -25.32 5.60
C LEU A 306 -13.54 -26.54 5.67
N ILE A 307 -12.22 -26.31 5.62
CA ILE A 307 -11.24 -27.41 5.62
C ILE A 307 -11.16 -28.06 7.01
N THR A 308 -11.04 -27.25 8.06
CA THR A 308 -10.92 -27.75 9.43
C THR A 308 -12.22 -28.38 9.95
N GLY A 309 -13.37 -27.83 9.56
CA GLY A 309 -14.69 -28.32 9.91
C GLY A 309 -15.27 -29.37 8.95
N MET A 310 -14.46 -29.93 8.03
CA MET A 310 -14.99 -30.84 7.00
C MET A 310 -15.71 -32.07 7.58
N GLN A 311 -15.24 -32.60 8.70
CA GLN A 311 -15.88 -33.72 9.38
C GLN A 311 -17.28 -33.36 9.87
N GLU A 312 -17.44 -32.21 10.52
CA GLU A 312 -18.71 -31.67 10.97
C GLU A 312 -19.68 -31.40 9.79
N ILE A 313 -19.15 -30.83 8.70
CA ILE A 313 -19.91 -30.54 7.49
C ILE A 313 -20.49 -31.84 6.90
N LYS A 314 -19.66 -32.90 6.87
CA LYS A 314 -20.06 -34.23 6.37
C LYS A 314 -21.10 -34.89 7.27
N LEU A 315 -20.90 -34.84 8.59
CA LEU A 315 -21.84 -35.44 9.55
C LEU A 315 -23.22 -34.77 9.51
N ASN A 316 -23.25 -33.45 9.23
CA ASN A 316 -24.51 -32.70 9.17
C ASN A 316 -25.09 -32.55 7.76
N ASN A 317 -24.52 -33.18 6.72
CA ASN A 317 -24.95 -33.12 5.31
C ASN A 317 -25.17 -31.68 4.82
N CYS A 318 -24.28 -30.75 5.22
CA CYS A 318 -24.46 -29.33 4.88
C CYS A 318 -23.45 -28.79 3.84
N GLU A 319 -22.82 -29.68 3.04
CA GLU A 319 -21.81 -29.35 2.04
C GLU A 319 -22.27 -28.28 1.05
N THR A 320 -23.50 -28.46 0.53
CA THR A 320 -24.09 -27.55 -0.48
C THR A 320 -24.27 -26.14 0.09
N LYS A 321 -24.72 -26.02 1.36
CA LYS A 321 -24.90 -24.73 2.04
C LYS A 321 -23.58 -24.02 2.27
N MET A 322 -22.55 -24.78 2.66
CA MET A 322 -21.21 -24.24 2.91
C MET A 322 -20.51 -23.82 1.62
N ARG A 323 -20.63 -24.61 0.55
CA ARG A 323 -20.16 -24.27 -0.79
C ARG A 323 -20.80 -22.96 -1.29
N TRP A 324 -22.11 -22.81 -1.18
CA TRP A 324 -22.81 -21.58 -1.58
C TRP A 324 -22.40 -20.36 -0.75
N LYS A 325 -22.07 -20.56 0.53
CA LYS A 325 -21.54 -19.48 1.37
C LYS A 325 -20.22 -18.97 0.81
N TRP A 326 -19.31 -19.88 0.46
CA TRP A 326 -18.02 -19.55 -0.15
C TRP A 326 -18.20 -18.93 -1.54
N GLU A 327 -19.06 -19.49 -2.40
CA GLU A 327 -19.34 -18.93 -3.72
C GLU A 327 -19.84 -17.48 -3.66
N ARG A 328 -20.67 -17.12 -2.68
CA ARG A 328 -21.12 -15.73 -2.49
C ARG A 328 -19.99 -14.78 -2.16
N ILE A 329 -19.01 -15.23 -1.39
CA ILE A 329 -17.81 -14.43 -1.07
C ILE A 329 -16.98 -14.26 -2.34
N GLN A 330 -16.78 -15.33 -3.11
CA GLN A 330 -16.05 -15.28 -4.38
C GLN A 330 -16.69 -14.33 -5.40
N VAL A 331 -18.02 -14.35 -5.51
CA VAL A 331 -18.74 -13.40 -6.39
C VAL A 331 -18.52 -11.95 -5.98
N LYS A 332 -18.44 -11.65 -4.67
CA LYS A 332 -18.13 -10.30 -4.18
C LYS A 332 -16.69 -9.93 -4.52
N LEU A 333 -15.72 -10.81 -4.29
CA LEU A 333 -14.32 -10.61 -4.65
C LEU A 333 -14.14 -10.40 -6.15
N PHE A 334 -14.82 -11.20 -6.96
CA PHE A 334 -14.81 -11.07 -8.41
C PHE A 334 -15.32 -9.70 -8.88
N LYS A 335 -16.43 -9.22 -8.32
CA LYS A 335 -16.97 -7.88 -8.64
C LYS A 335 -16.00 -6.76 -8.27
N ILE A 336 -15.29 -6.87 -7.14
CA ILE A 336 -14.26 -5.92 -6.75
C ILE A 336 -13.05 -6.05 -7.69
N GLY A 337 -12.66 -7.28 -8.03
CA GLY A 337 -11.55 -7.57 -8.95
C GLY A 337 -11.78 -6.95 -10.34
N ILE A 338 -12.98 -7.09 -10.91
CA ILE A 338 -13.33 -6.46 -12.19
C ILE A 338 -13.22 -4.95 -12.12
N LYS A 339 -13.71 -4.31 -11.04
CA LYS A 339 -13.58 -2.86 -10.87
C LYS A 339 -12.13 -2.43 -10.76
N GLY A 340 -11.31 -3.22 -10.05
CA GLY A 340 -9.87 -2.99 -9.93
C GLY A 340 -9.16 -3.13 -11.28
N LEU A 341 -9.48 -4.17 -12.04
CA LEU A 341 -8.95 -4.41 -13.37
C LEU A 341 -9.33 -3.27 -14.35
N ALA A 342 -10.60 -2.87 -14.35
CA ALA A 342 -11.06 -1.75 -15.19
C ALA A 342 -10.29 -0.46 -14.86
N LEU A 343 -10.14 -0.14 -13.57
CA LEU A 343 -9.36 1.02 -13.13
C LEU A 343 -7.91 0.93 -13.58
N GLN A 344 -7.29 -0.23 -13.44
CA GLN A 344 -5.91 -0.48 -13.90
C GLN A 344 -5.79 -0.32 -15.42
N GLN A 345 -6.74 -0.83 -16.20
CA GLN A 345 -6.75 -0.69 -17.65
C GLN A 345 -6.89 0.77 -18.09
N TYR A 346 -7.79 1.55 -17.48
CA TYR A 346 -7.91 2.98 -17.78
C TYR A 346 -6.63 3.75 -17.42
N GLN A 347 -6.02 3.45 -16.28
CA GLN A 347 -4.75 4.03 -15.89
C GLN A 347 -3.64 3.70 -16.90
N GLN A 348 -3.56 2.43 -17.32
CA GLN A 348 -2.55 1.96 -18.27
C GLN A 348 -2.72 2.56 -19.66
N LEU A 349 -3.95 2.66 -20.17
CA LEU A 349 -4.23 3.28 -21.47
C LEU A 349 -3.75 4.74 -21.52
N GLY A 350 -4.08 5.54 -20.50
CA GLY A 350 -3.59 6.92 -20.44
C GLY A 350 -2.09 7.01 -20.26
N ALA A 351 -1.49 6.12 -19.48
CA ALA A 351 -0.05 6.04 -19.29
C ALA A 351 0.68 5.76 -20.62
N VAL A 352 0.24 4.75 -21.38
CA VAL A 352 0.76 4.42 -22.71
C VAL A 352 0.56 5.57 -23.68
N PHE A 353 -0.60 6.22 -23.66
CA PHE A 353 -0.89 7.35 -24.51
C PHE A 353 0.10 8.51 -24.32
N PHE A 354 0.32 8.95 -23.07
CA PHE A 354 1.26 10.04 -22.77
C PHE A 354 2.70 9.65 -23.11
N ASN A 355 3.14 8.45 -22.77
CA ASN A 355 4.49 7.97 -23.07
C ASN A 355 4.72 7.92 -24.58
N GLN A 356 3.81 7.28 -25.33
CA GLN A 356 3.96 7.12 -26.78
C GLN A 356 3.88 8.45 -27.53
N THR A 357 2.97 9.35 -27.10
CA THR A 357 2.88 10.70 -27.67
C THR A 357 4.18 11.47 -27.44
N THR A 358 4.76 11.39 -26.24
CA THR A 358 6.04 12.02 -25.94
C THR A 358 7.15 11.49 -26.83
N ASN A 359 7.24 10.16 -26.99
CA ASN A 359 8.25 9.53 -27.85
C ASN A 359 8.11 9.95 -29.32
N ILE A 360 6.89 10.03 -29.84
CA ILE A 360 6.61 10.49 -31.20
C ILE A 360 7.04 11.95 -31.39
N LEU A 361 6.69 12.82 -30.45
CA LEU A 361 7.06 14.24 -30.50
C LEU A 361 8.58 14.44 -30.42
N ILE A 362 9.26 13.70 -29.54
CA ILE A 362 10.74 13.73 -29.47
C ILE A 362 11.37 13.27 -30.78
N SER A 363 10.89 12.15 -31.35
CA SER A 363 11.38 11.64 -32.61
C SER A 363 11.18 12.63 -33.74
N PHE A 364 10.04 13.34 -33.77
CA PHE A 364 9.77 14.38 -34.75
C PHE A 364 10.71 15.58 -34.59
N ILE A 365 10.95 16.08 -33.38
CA ILE A 365 11.88 17.19 -33.14
C ILE A 365 13.30 16.80 -33.49
N ALA A 366 13.75 15.61 -33.10
CA ALA A 366 15.06 15.10 -33.42
C ALA A 366 15.24 14.94 -34.94
N ALA A 367 14.27 14.40 -35.66
CA ALA A 367 14.30 14.29 -37.13
C ALA A 367 14.34 15.68 -37.80
N ARG A 368 13.57 16.65 -37.29
CA ARG A 368 13.63 18.03 -37.78
C ARG A 368 15.00 18.65 -37.56
N ALA A 369 15.63 18.46 -36.42
CA ALA A 369 16.97 18.96 -36.13
C ALA A 369 18.03 18.33 -37.05
N VAL A 370 17.87 17.05 -37.44
CA VAL A 370 18.74 16.40 -38.44
C VAL A 370 18.57 17.03 -39.81
N VAL A 371 17.34 17.31 -40.24
CA VAL A 371 17.08 17.96 -41.55
C VAL A 371 17.62 19.41 -41.60
N GLN A 372 17.58 20.11 -40.46
CA GLN A 372 18.12 21.46 -40.31
C GLN A 372 19.65 21.50 -40.18
N GLY A 373 20.29 20.36 -39.98
CA GLY A 373 21.75 20.24 -39.85
C GLY A 373 22.26 20.48 -38.40
N ASP A 374 21.38 20.68 -37.45
CA ASP A 374 21.74 20.93 -36.03
C ASP A 374 22.15 19.64 -35.29
N MET A 375 21.72 18.47 -35.82
CA MET A 375 22.05 17.16 -35.26
C MET A 375 22.49 16.19 -36.38
N THR A 376 23.33 15.21 -36.00
CA THR A 376 23.67 14.09 -36.92
C THR A 376 22.60 12.99 -36.80
N LEU A 377 22.54 12.11 -37.81
CA LEU A 377 21.65 10.93 -37.76
C LEU A 377 22.00 10.01 -36.60
N GLY A 378 23.30 9.85 -36.29
CA GLY A 378 23.76 9.08 -35.13
C GLY A 378 23.34 9.68 -33.81
N MET A 379 23.35 11.03 -33.68
CA MET A 379 22.81 11.72 -32.50
C MET A 379 21.32 11.44 -32.31
N MET A 380 20.51 11.51 -33.38
CA MET A 380 19.07 11.18 -33.33
C MET A 380 18.84 9.75 -32.85
N MET A 381 19.62 8.78 -33.36
CA MET A 381 19.54 7.38 -32.91
C MET A 381 19.89 7.23 -31.42
N SER A 382 20.93 7.94 -30.96
CA SER A 382 21.32 7.95 -29.54
C SER A 382 20.27 8.56 -28.65
N VAL A 383 19.66 9.67 -29.01
CA VAL A 383 18.54 10.30 -28.29
C VAL A 383 17.37 9.34 -28.20
N THR A 384 16.99 8.68 -29.31
CA THR A 384 15.90 7.69 -29.29
C THR A 384 16.20 6.52 -28.34
N TYR A 385 17.45 6.04 -28.35
CA TYR A 385 17.90 5.00 -27.42
C TYR A 385 17.80 5.45 -25.94
N ILE A 386 18.30 6.67 -25.64
CA ILE A 386 18.28 7.24 -24.28
C ILE A 386 16.84 7.40 -23.77
N VAL A 387 15.95 7.94 -24.61
CA VAL A 387 14.53 8.11 -24.26
C VAL A 387 13.87 6.77 -23.98
N GLY A 388 14.19 5.73 -24.77
CA GLY A 388 13.74 4.37 -24.49
C GLY A 388 14.23 3.83 -23.13
N GLN A 389 15.49 4.10 -22.77
CA GLN A 389 16.06 3.69 -21.48
C GLN A 389 15.46 4.46 -20.28
N LEU A 390 15.04 5.70 -20.48
CA LEU A 390 14.44 6.55 -19.45
C LEU A 390 12.98 6.20 -19.13
N SER A 391 12.29 5.44 -19.96
CA SER A 391 10.90 5.02 -19.72
C SER A 391 10.79 4.05 -18.51
N SER A 392 11.70 3.09 -18.39
CA SER A 392 11.72 2.12 -17.29
C SER A 392 11.91 2.74 -15.90
N PRO A 393 12.84 3.68 -15.66
CA PRO A 393 12.96 4.39 -14.38
C PRO A 393 11.67 5.05 -13.91
N ILE A 394 10.90 5.62 -14.83
CA ILE A 394 9.65 6.31 -14.49
C ILE A 394 8.58 5.30 -14.05
N GLU A 395 8.45 4.17 -14.75
CA GLU A 395 7.56 3.08 -14.34
C GLU A 395 7.93 2.55 -12.95
N GLN A 396 9.23 2.38 -12.68
CA GLN A 396 9.72 1.93 -11.37
C GLN A 396 9.46 2.94 -10.25
N LEU A 397 9.50 4.24 -10.48
CA LEU A 397 9.10 5.26 -9.51
C LEU A 397 7.61 5.17 -9.15
N ILE A 398 6.76 4.86 -10.12
CA ILE A 398 5.34 4.64 -9.90
C ILE A 398 5.10 3.37 -9.08
N ASP A 399 5.76 2.27 -9.44
CA ASP A 399 5.68 1.02 -8.70
C ASP A 399 6.23 1.15 -7.27
N PHE A 400 7.26 1.96 -7.08
CA PHE A 400 7.74 2.34 -5.76
C PHE A 400 6.67 3.05 -4.93
N SER A 401 5.98 4.04 -5.50
CA SER A 401 4.90 4.75 -4.81
C SER A 401 3.78 3.80 -4.37
N ARG A 402 3.44 2.82 -5.21
CA ARG A 402 2.45 1.78 -4.92
C ARG A 402 2.93 0.86 -3.81
N SER A 403 4.14 0.33 -3.94
CA SER A 403 4.74 -0.58 -2.97
C SER A 403 4.98 0.09 -1.62
N LEU A 404 5.34 1.38 -1.61
CA LEU A 404 5.45 2.18 -0.38
C LEU A 404 4.10 2.30 0.33
N GLN A 405 3.01 2.54 -0.42
CA GLN A 405 1.67 2.59 0.15
C GLN A 405 1.25 1.24 0.73
N ASP A 406 1.48 0.15 0.01
CA ASP A 406 1.16 -1.22 0.44
C ASP A 406 1.99 -1.59 1.68
N ALA A 407 3.29 -1.32 1.68
CA ALA A 407 4.18 -1.55 2.81
C ALA A 407 3.76 -0.73 4.05
N LYS A 408 3.34 0.53 3.86
CA LYS A 408 2.86 1.36 4.98
C LYS A 408 1.60 0.78 5.62
N ILE A 409 0.64 0.33 4.82
CA ILE A 409 -0.58 -0.32 5.30
C ILE A 409 -0.25 -1.63 6.03
N SER A 410 0.63 -2.45 5.47
CA SER A 410 1.08 -3.70 6.09
C SER A 410 1.81 -3.44 7.40
N LEU A 411 2.63 -2.39 7.49
CA LEU A 411 3.32 -1.97 8.71
C LEU A 411 2.38 -1.51 9.82
N GLU A 412 1.36 -0.72 9.48
CA GLU A 412 0.34 -0.28 10.42
C GLU A 412 -0.35 -1.50 11.07
N ARG A 413 -0.69 -2.52 10.28
CA ARG A 413 -1.32 -3.77 10.76
C ARG A 413 -0.40 -4.64 11.60
N LEU A 414 0.85 -4.80 11.17
CA LEU A 414 1.86 -5.54 11.95
C LEU A 414 2.13 -4.85 13.29
N GLY A 415 1.95 -3.52 13.34
CA GLY A 415 2.07 -2.70 14.54
C GLY A 415 1.07 -3.04 15.63
N GLU A 416 -0.17 -3.33 15.29
CA GLU A 416 -1.22 -3.65 16.24
C GLU A 416 -0.92 -4.89 17.10
N ILE A 417 -0.25 -5.91 16.55
CA ILE A 417 0.18 -7.10 17.30
C ILE A 417 1.29 -6.76 18.31
N GLN A 418 2.15 -5.82 17.98
CA GLN A 418 3.28 -5.47 18.86
C GLN A 418 2.84 -4.63 20.06
N GLU A 419 1.69 -3.97 20.01
CA GLU A 419 1.14 -3.14 21.08
C GLU A 419 0.22 -3.93 22.02
N GLY A 420 -0.53 -4.91 21.50
CA GLY A 420 -1.38 -5.79 22.30
C GLY A 420 -0.64 -6.58 23.40
N GLY A 421 0.67 -6.81 23.25
CA GLY A 421 1.50 -7.47 24.25
C GLY A 421 2.05 -6.56 25.36
N ARG A 422 1.94 -5.24 25.24
CA ARG A 422 2.47 -4.30 26.26
C ARG A 422 1.44 -3.87 27.30
N GLY A 423 0.15 -3.91 26.96
CA GLY A 423 -0.92 -3.46 27.86
C GLY A 423 -1.17 -4.38 29.05
N THR A 424 -0.92 -5.68 28.91
CA THR A 424 -1.19 -6.69 29.95
C THR A 424 -0.01 -6.92 30.91
N GLY A 425 1.21 -6.71 30.48
CA GLY A 425 2.41 -6.92 31.31
C GLY A 425 2.62 -5.91 32.45
N ARG A 426 1.85 -4.81 32.50
CA ARG A 426 1.91 -3.83 33.58
C ARG A 426 0.89 -4.12 34.70
N ARG A 427 -0.23 -4.77 34.39
CA ARG A 427 -1.23 -5.15 35.41
C ARG A 427 -0.80 -6.36 36.23
N ASP A 428 -0.21 -7.40 35.61
CA ASP A 428 0.27 -8.59 36.31
C ASP A 428 1.44 -8.34 37.27
N LYS A 429 2.25 -7.30 37.01
CA LYS A 429 3.32 -6.90 37.95
C LYS A 429 2.82 -6.10 39.15
N ALA A 430 1.67 -5.43 39.06
CA ALA A 430 1.09 -4.72 40.18
C ALA A 430 0.36 -5.66 41.14
N GLU A 431 -0.26 -6.74 40.66
CA GLU A 431 -0.93 -7.73 41.51
C GLU A 431 0.03 -8.72 42.19
N CYS A 432 1.20 -9.01 41.62
CA CYS A 432 2.24 -9.83 42.26
C CYS A 432 3.06 -9.08 43.32
N SER A 433 2.97 -7.75 43.41
CA SER A 433 3.66 -6.94 44.43
C SER A 433 2.83 -6.66 45.67
N SER A 434 1.57 -7.10 45.69
CA SER A 434 0.64 -6.90 46.80
C SER A 434 0.22 -8.21 47.50
N ARG A 435 0.96 -9.31 47.33
CA ARG A 435 0.83 -10.54 48.13
C ARG A 435 2.11 -10.86 48.84
#